data_218255fc746ff716905a8c85cf8dd377
#
_entry.id   218255fc746ff716905a8c85cf8dd377
#
_cell.length_a   1.000
_cell.length_b   1.000
_cell.length_c   1.000
_cell.angle_alpha   90.00
_cell.angle_beta   90.00
_cell.angle_gamma   90.00
#
_symmetry.space_group_name_H-M   'P 1'
#
loop_
_entity.id
_entity.type
_entity.pdbx_description
1 polymer ?
#
loop_
_entity_poly.entity_id
_entity_poly.type
_entity_poly.pdbx_seq_one_letter_code
_entity_poly.pdbx_strand_id
1 'polypeptide(L)'
;ALIGISRNPPDIAVIDIKMPRMDGEELLKRLRKKTTIPILFLTSKDEEVDELLGLKLGADDFIKKSGGFSIKVLIERIRVQLRKKTTNIDNSKDLIKHGKLILDPSQLECQWNGTPLPEKLTTTEFLIVKELAKRPGIIKERAQLMDIAYKDNDNIEDRTIDSHVKRIRKK
;
A
#
# COMPACT_ATOMS: atom_id res chain seq x y z
N ALA A 1 -5.60 -15.48 12.81
CA ALA A 1 -4.77 -14.56 12.02
C ALA A 1 -4.16 -13.46 12.89
N LEU A 2 -4.94 -12.62 13.60
CA LEU A 2 -4.45 -11.45 14.35
C LEU A 2 -3.36 -11.76 15.38
N ILE A 3 -3.50 -12.85 16.15
CA ILE A 3 -2.50 -13.26 17.16
C ILE A 3 -1.21 -13.73 16.48
N GLY A 4 -1.32 -14.48 15.39
CA GLY A 4 -0.15 -14.97 14.63
C GLY A 4 0.67 -13.83 14.03
N ILE A 5 0.02 -12.85 13.43
CA ILE A 5 0.68 -11.66 12.83
C ILE A 5 1.37 -10.80 13.89
N SER A 6 0.81 -10.70 15.11
CA SER A 6 1.46 -9.95 16.19
C SER A 6 2.69 -10.65 16.75
N ARG A 7 2.76 -11.99 16.70
CA ARG A 7 3.90 -12.77 17.20
C ARG A 7 5.01 -12.94 16.15
N ASN A 8 4.61 -13.15 14.92
CA ASN A 8 5.53 -13.33 13.80
C ASN A 8 4.96 -12.57 12.59
N PRO A 9 5.30 -11.28 12.42
CA PRO A 9 4.75 -10.47 11.35
C PRO A 9 5.23 -10.99 9.99
N PRO A 10 4.31 -11.30 9.06
CA PRO A 10 4.68 -11.69 7.70
C PRO A 10 5.17 -10.46 6.91
N ASP A 11 5.86 -10.71 5.80
CA ASP A 11 6.29 -9.66 4.90
C ASP A 11 5.15 -9.08 4.05
N ILE A 12 4.10 -9.85 3.83
CA ILE A 12 2.90 -9.49 3.08
C ILE A 12 1.72 -10.31 3.57
N ALA A 13 0.51 -9.79 3.47
CA ALA A 13 -0.71 -10.54 3.73
C ALA A 13 -1.61 -10.55 2.47
N VAL A 14 -2.13 -11.74 2.14
CA VAL A 14 -3.17 -11.92 1.12
C VAL A 14 -4.44 -12.31 1.86
N ILE A 15 -5.49 -11.53 1.69
CA ILE A 15 -6.73 -11.65 2.46
C ILE A 15 -7.90 -11.82 1.49
N ASP A 16 -8.70 -12.86 1.69
CA ASP A 16 -9.99 -12.96 1.03
C ASP A 16 -10.98 -11.99 1.67
N ILE A 17 -11.76 -11.28 0.86
CA ILE A 17 -12.80 -10.39 1.38
C ILE A 17 -13.88 -11.24 2.07
N LYS A 18 -14.38 -12.27 1.39
CA LYS A 18 -15.43 -13.15 1.96
C LYS A 18 -14.82 -14.29 2.77
N MET A 19 -14.77 -14.11 4.08
CA MET A 19 -14.36 -15.17 5.00
C MET A 19 -15.45 -15.43 6.06
N PRO A 20 -15.64 -16.70 6.49
CA PRO A 20 -16.56 -17.01 7.57
C PRO A 20 -16.08 -16.39 8.90
N ARG A 21 -17.01 -15.94 9.73
CA ARG A 21 -16.83 -15.37 11.08
C ARG A 21 -16.26 -13.95 11.15
N MET A 22 -15.39 -13.55 10.24
CA MET A 22 -14.82 -12.20 10.17
C MET A 22 -14.51 -11.92 8.70
N ASP A 23 -15.09 -10.87 8.13
CA ASP A 23 -14.80 -10.49 6.76
C ASP A 23 -13.38 -9.88 6.63
N GLY A 24 -12.90 -9.83 5.40
CA GLY A 24 -11.55 -9.31 5.11
C GLY A 24 -11.40 -7.85 5.44
N GLU A 25 -12.47 -7.05 5.35
CA GLU A 25 -12.43 -5.63 5.64
C GLU A 25 -12.25 -5.36 7.14
N GLU A 26 -12.98 -6.06 7.97
CA GLU A 26 -12.84 -5.95 9.43
C GLU A 26 -11.44 -6.43 9.86
N LEU A 27 -10.94 -7.50 9.23
CA LEU A 27 -9.57 -7.96 9.45
C LEU A 27 -8.55 -6.89 9.05
N LEU A 28 -8.72 -6.26 7.89
CA LEU A 28 -7.85 -5.19 7.41
C LEU A 28 -7.83 -4.00 8.39
N LYS A 29 -9.00 -3.51 8.82
CA LYS A 29 -9.09 -2.42 9.81
C LYS A 29 -8.32 -2.71 11.09
N ARG A 30 -8.41 -3.95 11.58
CA ARG A 30 -7.68 -4.39 12.78
C ARG A 30 -6.18 -4.54 12.54
N LEU A 31 -5.78 -4.99 11.35
CA LEU A 31 -4.37 -5.12 10.99
C LEU A 31 -3.70 -3.76 10.82
N ARG A 32 -4.37 -2.79 10.17
CA ARG A 32 -3.81 -1.44 9.96
C ARG A 32 -3.53 -0.68 11.26
N LYS A 33 -4.22 -1.01 12.35
CA LYS A 33 -3.88 -0.48 13.69
C LYS A 33 -2.56 -1.02 14.24
N LYS A 34 -2.02 -2.13 13.67
CA LYS A 34 -0.86 -2.84 14.23
C LYS A 34 0.31 -2.95 13.26
N THR A 35 0.07 -2.86 11.95
CA THR A 35 1.09 -3.10 10.95
C THR A 35 0.87 -2.30 9.67
N THR A 36 1.96 -1.98 9.00
CA THR A 36 2.01 -1.33 7.69
C THR A 36 2.45 -2.28 6.57
N ILE A 37 2.50 -3.61 6.84
CA ILE A 37 2.86 -4.59 5.80
C ILE A 37 1.92 -4.45 4.60
N PRO A 38 2.39 -4.78 3.39
CA PRO A 38 1.53 -4.82 2.22
C PRO A 38 0.38 -5.81 2.42
N ILE A 39 -0.83 -5.40 2.05
CA ILE A 39 -2.04 -6.24 2.12
C ILE A 39 -2.72 -6.24 0.76
N LEU A 40 -2.83 -7.43 0.15
CA LEU A 40 -3.56 -7.69 -1.07
C LEU A 40 -4.91 -8.30 -0.74
N PHE A 41 -5.98 -7.78 -1.35
CA PHE A 41 -7.28 -8.43 -1.29
C PHE A 41 -7.50 -9.39 -2.45
N LEU A 42 -8.18 -10.51 -2.14
CA LEU A 42 -8.82 -11.37 -3.14
C LEU A 42 -10.32 -11.08 -3.10
N THR A 43 -10.93 -10.83 -4.26
CA THR A 43 -12.35 -10.51 -4.39
C THR A 43 -13.03 -11.32 -5.48
N SER A 44 -14.34 -11.56 -5.37
CA SER A 44 -15.16 -12.17 -6.41
C SER A 44 -15.79 -11.09 -7.32
N LYS A 45 -16.26 -11.48 -8.50
CA LYS A 45 -16.64 -10.59 -9.62
C LYS A 45 -17.75 -9.58 -9.30
N ASP A 46 -18.62 -9.89 -8.36
CA ASP A 46 -19.84 -9.10 -8.10
C ASP A 46 -19.64 -7.92 -7.15
N GLU A 47 -18.37 -7.60 -6.81
CA GLU A 47 -18.00 -6.71 -5.72
C GLU A 47 -17.14 -5.53 -6.19
N GLU A 48 -17.51 -4.86 -7.30
CA GLU A 48 -16.86 -3.60 -7.70
C GLU A 48 -16.93 -2.52 -6.60
N VAL A 49 -17.99 -2.56 -5.80
CA VAL A 49 -18.15 -1.67 -4.65
C VAL A 49 -17.14 -2.00 -3.55
N ASP A 50 -16.83 -3.29 -3.35
CA ASP A 50 -15.88 -3.74 -2.32
C ASP A 50 -14.43 -3.43 -2.67
N GLU A 51 -14.09 -3.35 -3.96
CA GLU A 51 -12.78 -2.94 -4.47
C GLU A 51 -12.42 -1.53 -4.03
N LEU A 52 -13.30 -0.57 -4.32
CA LEU A 52 -13.12 0.83 -3.89
C LEU A 52 -13.12 0.94 -2.36
N LEU A 53 -13.93 0.14 -1.68
CA LEU A 53 -14.01 0.14 -0.23
C LEU A 53 -12.73 -0.44 0.40
N GLY A 54 -12.21 -1.56 -0.12
CA GLY A 54 -10.97 -2.17 0.35
C GLY A 54 -9.76 -1.23 0.22
N LEU A 55 -9.63 -0.54 -0.91
CA LEU A 55 -8.60 0.47 -1.11
C LEU A 55 -8.80 1.68 -0.16
N LYS A 56 -10.03 2.13 0.04
CA LYS A 56 -10.34 3.20 1.02
C LYS A 56 -10.00 2.81 2.45
N LEU A 57 -10.08 1.53 2.79
CA LEU A 57 -9.77 0.99 4.11
C LEU A 57 -8.27 0.74 4.34
N GLY A 58 -7.43 0.84 3.30
CA GLY A 58 -5.99 0.74 3.44
C GLY A 58 -5.36 -0.50 2.82
N ALA A 59 -6.03 -1.25 1.97
CA ALA A 59 -5.38 -2.26 1.13
C ALA A 59 -4.38 -1.60 0.18
N ASP A 60 -3.30 -2.29 -0.15
CA ASP A 60 -2.28 -1.81 -1.09
C ASP A 60 -2.60 -2.24 -2.52
N ASP A 61 -3.31 -3.35 -2.69
CA ASP A 61 -3.71 -3.87 -3.99
C ASP A 61 -4.88 -4.87 -3.82
N PHE A 62 -5.52 -5.22 -4.94
CA PHE A 62 -6.58 -6.23 -4.96
C PHE A 62 -6.47 -7.08 -6.23
N ILE A 63 -7.02 -8.29 -6.19
CA ILE A 63 -7.04 -9.25 -7.29
C ILE A 63 -8.42 -9.87 -7.40
N LYS A 64 -9.04 -9.76 -8.58
CA LYS A 64 -10.34 -10.42 -8.88
C LYS A 64 -10.13 -11.93 -9.07
N LYS A 65 -10.94 -12.73 -8.38
CA LYS A 65 -10.95 -14.20 -8.53
C LYS A 65 -11.66 -14.66 -9.81
N SER A 66 -12.43 -13.78 -10.45
CA SER A 66 -13.19 -14.04 -11.66
C SER A 66 -12.48 -13.51 -12.91
N GLY A 67 -12.88 -14.00 -14.09
CA GLY A 67 -12.41 -13.43 -15.36
C GLY A 67 -10.98 -13.79 -15.74
N GLY A 68 -10.46 -14.96 -15.30
CA GLY A 68 -9.10 -15.39 -15.61
C GLY A 68 -8.13 -15.26 -14.44
N PHE A 69 -8.61 -15.44 -13.20
CA PHE A 69 -7.72 -15.52 -12.03
C PHE A 69 -6.57 -16.50 -12.32
N SER A 70 -5.37 -15.97 -12.25
CA SER A 70 -4.15 -16.74 -12.44
C SER A 70 -3.28 -16.66 -11.20
N ILE A 71 -2.88 -17.81 -10.69
CA ILE A 71 -1.88 -17.89 -9.61
C ILE A 71 -0.58 -17.19 -10.02
N LYS A 72 -0.22 -17.21 -11.31
CA LYS A 72 0.96 -16.49 -11.81
C LYS A 72 0.83 -14.98 -11.59
N VAL A 73 -0.34 -14.41 -11.90
CA VAL A 73 -0.63 -12.97 -11.65
C VAL A 73 -0.56 -12.66 -10.16
N LEU A 74 -1.15 -13.50 -9.31
CA LEU A 74 -1.06 -13.33 -7.85
C LEU A 74 0.40 -13.32 -7.37
N ILE A 75 1.23 -14.28 -7.83
CA ILE A 75 2.65 -14.37 -7.47
C ILE A 75 3.40 -13.11 -7.92
N GLU A 76 3.17 -12.62 -9.14
CA GLU A 76 3.83 -11.40 -9.61
C GLU A 76 3.43 -10.17 -8.79
N ARG A 77 2.16 -10.03 -8.43
CA ARG A 77 1.71 -8.94 -7.54
C ARG A 77 2.33 -9.02 -6.15
N ILE A 78 2.43 -10.21 -5.58
CA ILE A 78 3.16 -10.44 -4.32
C ILE A 78 4.62 -10.02 -4.46
N ARG A 79 5.31 -10.45 -5.53
CA ARG A 79 6.71 -10.08 -5.79
C ARG A 79 6.90 -8.57 -5.93
N VAL A 80 5.99 -7.89 -6.62
CA VAL A 80 6.02 -6.43 -6.77
C VAL A 80 5.91 -5.75 -5.41
N GLN A 81 4.99 -6.17 -4.55
CA GLN A 81 4.84 -5.59 -3.22
C GLN A 81 6.05 -5.87 -2.31
N LEU A 82 6.60 -7.08 -2.36
CA LEU A 82 7.81 -7.43 -1.61
C LEU A 82 9.05 -6.69 -2.12
N ARG A 83 9.20 -6.53 -3.45
CA ARG A 83 10.29 -5.75 -4.04
C ARG A 83 10.26 -4.28 -3.63
N LYS A 84 9.07 -3.68 -3.48
CA LYS A 84 8.95 -2.32 -2.93
C LYS A 84 9.57 -2.21 -1.54
N LYS A 85 9.50 -3.26 -0.74
CA LYS A 85 10.13 -3.33 0.58
C LYS A 85 11.66 -3.47 0.48
N THR A 86 12.18 -4.26 -0.48
CA THR A 86 13.62 -4.53 -0.65
C THR A 86 14.37 -3.41 -1.36
N THR A 87 13.79 -2.75 -2.34
CA THR A 87 14.44 -1.60 -3.01
C THR A 87 14.66 -0.39 -2.08
N ASN A 88 14.03 -0.38 -0.91
CA ASN A 88 14.28 0.62 0.12
C ASN A 88 15.48 0.30 1.03
N ILE A 89 16.06 -0.91 0.94
CA ILE A 89 17.20 -1.32 1.80
C ILE A 89 18.53 -0.83 1.24
N ASP A 90 18.67 -0.66 -0.08
CA ASP A 90 19.95 -0.28 -0.73
C ASP A 90 20.26 1.23 -0.71
N ASN A 91 19.34 2.08 -0.23
CA ASN A 91 19.57 3.52 -0.09
C ASN A 91 19.59 3.99 1.38
N SER A 92 20.29 3.27 2.22
CA SER A 92 20.28 3.42 3.69
C SER A 92 21.01 4.66 4.24
N LYS A 93 21.29 5.71 3.43
CA LYS A 93 21.98 6.92 3.94
C LYS A 93 21.29 8.25 3.61
N ASP A 94 20.30 8.29 2.76
CA ASP A 94 19.73 9.57 2.33
C ASP A 94 18.31 9.80 2.84
N LEU A 95 18.24 10.39 4.03
CA LEU A 95 17.00 11.01 4.50
C LEU A 95 16.55 12.07 3.46
N ILE A 96 15.35 11.95 2.95
CA ILE A 96 14.77 12.96 2.07
C ILE A 96 14.16 14.04 2.96
N LYS A 97 14.75 15.23 2.92
CA LYS A 97 14.28 16.40 3.67
C LYS A 97 13.74 17.45 2.72
N HIS A 98 12.49 17.85 2.91
CA HIS A 98 11.91 18.97 2.21
C HIS A 98 11.02 19.79 3.14
N GLY A 99 11.49 21.00 3.49
CA GLY A 99 10.83 21.85 4.48
C GLY A 99 10.66 21.11 5.81
N LYS A 100 9.41 20.92 6.23
CA LYS A 100 9.06 20.21 7.46
C LYS A 100 8.94 18.70 7.30
N LEU A 101 8.97 18.18 6.05
CA LEU A 101 8.86 16.78 5.75
C LEU A 101 10.22 16.10 5.85
N ILE A 102 10.29 15.00 6.57
CA ILE A 102 11.45 14.11 6.63
C ILE A 102 10.95 12.70 6.32
N LEU A 103 11.56 12.06 5.33
CA LEU A 103 11.29 10.67 4.96
C LEU A 103 12.54 9.84 5.20
N ASP A 104 12.39 8.73 5.89
CA ASP A 104 13.41 7.70 6.04
C ASP A 104 13.03 6.48 5.18
N PRO A 105 13.70 6.30 4.02
CA PRO A 105 13.41 5.16 3.15
C PRO A 105 13.79 3.82 3.78
N SER A 106 14.75 3.78 4.69
CA SER A 106 15.21 2.55 5.33
C SER A 106 14.20 2.01 6.34
N GLN A 107 13.49 2.90 7.02
CA GLN A 107 12.50 2.56 8.04
C GLN A 107 11.06 2.71 7.53
N LEU A 108 10.85 3.20 6.30
CA LEU A 108 9.54 3.61 5.77
C LEU A 108 8.83 4.60 6.72
N GLU A 109 9.61 5.46 7.36
CA GLU A 109 9.09 6.45 8.31
C GLU A 109 8.95 7.82 7.68
N CYS A 110 7.87 8.48 8.07
CA CYS A 110 7.57 9.85 7.68
C CYS A 110 7.38 10.69 8.94
N GLN A 111 8.05 11.83 8.96
CA GLN A 111 7.92 12.82 10.03
C GLN A 111 7.50 14.16 9.44
N TRP A 112 6.65 14.88 10.15
CA TRP A 112 6.28 16.25 9.85
C TRP A 112 6.69 17.17 10.99
N ASN A 113 7.51 18.17 10.70
CA ASN A 113 8.04 19.11 11.70
C ASN A 113 8.75 18.41 12.88
N GLY A 114 9.51 17.33 12.60
CA GLY A 114 10.23 16.54 13.60
C GLY A 114 9.39 15.58 14.42
N THR A 115 8.07 15.50 14.16
CA THR A 115 7.16 14.59 14.85
C THR A 115 6.75 13.46 13.89
N PRO A 116 6.82 12.18 14.27
CA PRO A 116 6.30 11.09 13.48
C PRO A 116 4.81 11.27 13.21
N LEU A 117 4.34 10.82 12.03
CA LEU A 117 2.91 10.85 11.71
C LEU A 117 2.11 10.03 12.73
N PRO A 118 0.89 10.45 13.11
CA PRO A 118 0.01 9.71 14.03
C PRO A 118 -0.32 8.30 13.53
N GLU A 119 -0.49 8.16 12.21
CA GLU A 119 -0.64 6.89 11.51
C GLU A 119 0.52 6.72 10.52
N LYS A 120 1.20 5.56 10.58
CA LYS A 120 2.25 5.24 9.60
C LYS A 120 1.67 5.13 8.19
N LEU A 121 2.45 5.56 7.21
CA LEU A 121 2.14 5.35 5.81
C LEU A 121 2.28 3.85 5.48
N THR A 122 1.40 3.33 4.62
CA THR A 122 1.64 2.02 3.99
C THR A 122 2.81 2.13 3.02
N THR A 123 3.36 0.99 2.58
CA THR A 123 4.48 0.98 1.63
C THR A 123 4.17 1.77 0.36
N THR A 124 2.98 1.56 -0.21
CA THR A 124 2.52 2.27 -1.41
C THR A 124 2.36 3.77 -1.18
N GLU A 125 1.75 4.16 -0.07
CA GLU A 125 1.60 5.57 0.32
C GLU A 125 2.96 6.24 0.53
N PHE A 126 3.90 5.55 1.18
CA PHE A 126 5.27 6.06 1.36
C PHE A 126 5.97 6.29 0.02
N LEU A 127 5.86 5.37 -0.94
CA LEU A 127 6.46 5.50 -2.27
C LEU A 127 5.90 6.70 -3.04
N ILE A 128 4.58 6.93 -2.96
CA ILE A 128 3.94 8.09 -3.56
C ILE A 128 4.47 9.38 -2.93
N VAL A 129 4.50 9.48 -1.59
CA VAL A 129 5.02 10.66 -0.90
C VAL A 129 6.50 10.89 -1.20
N LYS A 130 7.31 9.82 -1.21
CA LYS A 130 8.73 9.85 -1.56
C LYS A 130 8.94 10.44 -2.96
N GLU A 131 8.17 10.00 -3.94
CA GLU A 131 8.31 10.50 -5.31
C GLU A 131 7.89 11.96 -5.46
N LEU A 132 6.83 12.37 -4.79
CA LEU A 132 6.41 13.77 -4.78
C LEU A 132 7.44 14.67 -4.07
N ALA A 133 8.07 14.17 -3.01
CA ALA A 133 9.07 14.90 -2.23
C ALA A 133 10.43 15.05 -2.94
N LYS A 134 10.77 14.18 -3.90
CA LYS A 134 12.03 14.29 -4.67
C LYS A 134 12.14 15.57 -5.48
N ARG A 135 11.03 16.04 -6.04
CA ARG A 135 10.98 17.25 -6.89
C ARG A 135 9.72 18.07 -6.54
N PRO A 136 9.76 18.83 -5.46
CA PRO A 136 8.64 19.68 -5.05
C PRO A 136 8.32 20.73 -6.12
N GLY A 137 7.05 21.04 -6.28
CA GLY A 137 6.57 21.97 -7.28
C GLY A 137 6.35 21.38 -8.68
N ILE A 138 6.83 20.13 -8.94
CA ILE A 138 6.54 19.44 -10.19
C ILE A 138 5.25 18.63 -10.03
N ILE A 139 4.28 18.93 -10.89
CA ILE A 139 3.02 18.20 -10.97
C ILE A 139 3.31 16.80 -11.56
N LYS A 140 2.79 15.77 -10.89
CA LYS A 140 2.81 14.39 -11.37
C LYS A 140 1.42 13.98 -11.82
N GLU A 141 1.35 13.38 -13.00
CA GLU A 141 0.12 12.78 -13.50
C GLU A 141 -0.23 11.49 -12.74
N ARG A 142 -1.52 11.11 -12.75
CA ARG A 142 -1.97 9.87 -12.14
C ARG A 142 -1.23 8.64 -12.66
N ALA A 143 -1.05 8.54 -13.99
CA ALA A 143 -0.31 7.45 -14.61
C ALA A 143 1.12 7.34 -14.07
N GLN A 144 1.84 8.44 -13.90
CA GLN A 144 3.19 8.45 -13.33
C GLN A 144 3.22 7.96 -11.87
N LEU A 145 2.20 8.32 -11.09
CA LEU A 145 2.08 7.83 -9.71
C LEU A 145 1.67 6.35 -9.68
N MET A 146 0.88 5.90 -10.66
CA MET A 146 0.54 4.48 -10.83
C MET A 146 1.78 3.65 -11.13
N ASP A 147 2.62 4.08 -12.07
CA ASP A 147 3.88 3.39 -12.40
C ASP A 147 4.78 3.23 -11.18
N ILE A 148 4.83 4.23 -10.32
CA ILE A 148 5.63 4.21 -9.08
C ILE A 148 5.01 3.30 -8.04
N ALA A 149 3.69 3.39 -7.88
CA ALA A 149 2.94 2.61 -6.92
C ALA A 149 2.85 1.12 -7.31
N TYR A 150 2.78 0.85 -8.62
CA TYR A 150 2.42 -0.46 -9.17
C TYR A 150 3.30 -0.92 -10.33
N LYS A 151 4.53 -0.43 -10.44
CA LYS A 151 5.51 -0.77 -11.49
C LYS A 151 5.25 -2.14 -12.14
N ASP A 152 5.02 -2.16 -13.46
CA ASP A 152 4.76 -3.34 -14.28
C ASP A 152 3.31 -3.91 -14.25
N ASN A 153 2.29 -3.11 -13.96
CA ASN A 153 0.89 -3.56 -13.95
C ASN A 153 -0.03 -2.68 -14.81
N ASP A 154 -0.24 -3.07 -16.05
CA ASP A 154 -1.08 -2.37 -17.05
C ASP A 154 -2.60 -2.40 -16.75
N ASN A 155 -3.05 -3.13 -15.72
CA ASN A 155 -4.46 -3.43 -15.48
C ASN A 155 -5.04 -2.83 -14.17
N ILE A 156 -4.42 -1.79 -13.61
CA ILE A 156 -4.94 -1.13 -12.40
C ILE A 156 -5.60 0.19 -12.80
N GLU A 157 -6.84 0.40 -12.39
CA GLU A 157 -7.57 1.63 -12.67
C GLU A 157 -6.96 2.86 -11.98
N ASP A 158 -6.93 3.99 -12.67
CA ASP A 158 -6.45 5.30 -12.18
C ASP A 158 -7.07 5.75 -10.85
N ARG A 159 -8.30 5.31 -10.55
CA ARG A 159 -9.03 5.61 -9.31
C ARG A 159 -8.33 5.10 -8.05
N THR A 160 -7.45 4.12 -8.17
CA THR A 160 -6.66 3.56 -7.06
C THR A 160 -5.73 4.61 -6.46
N ILE A 161 -5.10 5.44 -7.29
CA ILE A 161 -4.21 6.53 -6.82
C ILE A 161 -4.98 7.58 -6.02
N ASP A 162 -6.17 7.96 -6.45
CA ASP A 162 -6.98 8.94 -5.73
C ASP A 162 -7.33 8.47 -4.31
N SER A 163 -7.53 7.17 -4.13
CA SER A 163 -7.76 6.56 -2.82
C SER A 163 -6.51 6.63 -1.92
N HIS A 164 -5.32 6.35 -2.46
CA HIS A 164 -4.06 6.52 -1.73
C HIS A 164 -3.80 7.98 -1.37
N VAL A 165 -3.95 8.91 -2.31
CA VAL A 165 -3.78 10.34 -2.07
C VAL A 165 -4.75 10.86 -1.01
N LYS A 166 -6.02 10.40 -1.05
CA LYS A 166 -7.01 10.76 -0.02
C LYS A 166 -6.61 10.28 1.37
N ARG A 167 -6.03 9.08 1.50
CA ARG A 167 -5.53 8.57 2.79
C ARG A 167 -4.30 9.33 3.27
N ILE A 168 -3.33 9.58 2.39
CA ILE A 168 -2.14 10.37 2.73
C ILE A 168 -2.52 11.73 3.30
N ARG A 169 -3.50 12.42 2.69
CA ARG A 169 -3.97 13.73 3.16
C ARG A 169 -4.64 13.72 4.54
N LYS A 170 -5.03 12.55 5.03
CA LYS A 170 -5.67 12.40 6.35
C LYS A 170 -4.70 12.09 7.47
N LYS A 171 -3.49 11.67 7.12
CA LYS A 171 -2.41 11.31 8.05
C LYS A 171 -1.52 12.52 8.33
#